data_0af0ce27a4bf0bcadb5a8847998552d6
#
_entry.id   0af0ce27a4bf0bcadb5a8847998552d6
#
_cell.length_a   1.000
_cell.length_b   1.000
_cell.length_c   1.000
_cell.angle_alpha   90.00
_cell.angle_beta   90.00
_cell.angle_gamma   90.00
#
_symmetry.space_group_name_H-M   'P 1'
#
loop_
_entity.id
_entity.type
_entity.pdbx_description
1 polymer ?
#
loop_
_entity_poly.entity_id
_entity_poly.type
_entity_poly.pdbx_seq_one_letter_code
_entity_poly.pdbx_strand_id
1 'polypeptide(L)' 'GTYTVKKGDTLWAIAKEKLGAGSRYAEIYKLNKDLIEETAKKHGKKSSDNGHWIWAGEVLTLPAK' A
#
# COMPACT_ATOMS: atom_id res chain seq x y z
N GLY A 1 -8.08 9.74 5.30
CA GLY A 1 -8.29 8.56 6.13
C GLY A 1 -7.15 7.57 6.09
N THR A 2 -7.29 6.50 6.82
CA THR A 2 -6.29 5.44 6.86
C THR A 2 -6.96 4.10 6.59
N TYR A 3 -6.11 3.11 6.23
CA TYR A 3 -6.57 1.75 6.00
C TYR A 3 -5.51 0.78 6.54
N THR A 4 -5.94 -0.18 7.34
CA THR A 4 -5.04 -1.21 7.85
C THR A 4 -5.05 -2.40 6.89
N VAL A 5 -3.88 -2.74 6.37
CA VAL A 5 -3.72 -3.84 5.41
C VAL A 5 -4.07 -5.17 6.07
N LYS A 6 -4.80 -6.01 5.35
CA LYS A 6 -5.16 -7.37 5.76
C LYS A 6 -4.43 -8.37 4.88
N LYS A 7 -4.30 -9.59 5.38
CA LYS A 7 -3.66 -10.66 4.62
C LYS A 7 -4.33 -10.81 3.24
N GLY A 8 -3.50 -10.83 2.20
CA GLY A 8 -3.99 -10.98 0.84
C GLY A 8 -4.34 -9.69 0.13
N ASP A 9 -4.29 -8.55 0.81
CA ASP A 9 -4.58 -7.26 0.18
C ASP A 9 -3.47 -6.85 -0.79
N THR A 10 -3.87 -6.07 -1.80
CA THR A 10 -2.95 -5.43 -2.73
C THR A 10 -3.31 -3.95 -2.82
N LEU A 11 -2.33 -3.12 -3.21
CA LEU A 11 -2.61 -1.68 -3.36
C LEU A 11 -3.65 -1.42 -4.45
N TRP A 12 -3.64 -2.20 -5.52
CA TRP A 12 -4.65 -2.08 -6.57
C TRP A 12 -6.06 -2.31 -6.03
N ALA A 13 -6.25 -3.40 -5.28
CA ALA A 13 -7.56 -3.73 -4.73
C ALA A 13 -8.01 -2.69 -3.70
N ILE A 14 -7.07 -2.22 -2.87
CA ILE A 14 -7.37 -1.17 -1.89
C ILE A 14 -7.79 0.11 -2.60
N ALA A 15 -7.06 0.51 -3.64
CA ALA A 15 -7.39 1.70 -4.41
C ALA A 15 -8.75 1.57 -5.08
N LYS A 16 -9.05 0.40 -5.64
CA LYS A 16 -10.34 0.17 -6.28
C LYS A 16 -11.50 0.31 -5.28
N GLU A 17 -11.35 -0.28 -4.11
CA GLU A 17 -12.39 -0.23 -3.08
C GLU A 17 -12.53 1.14 -2.44
N LYS A 18 -11.42 1.77 -2.07
CA LYS A 18 -11.43 3.01 -1.28
C LYS A 18 -11.46 4.27 -2.13
N LEU A 19 -10.88 4.23 -3.31
CA LEU A 19 -10.77 5.41 -4.20
C LEU A 19 -11.63 5.29 -5.44
N GLY A 20 -12.21 4.12 -5.68
CA GLY A 20 -13.06 3.89 -6.84
C GLY A 20 -12.32 3.51 -8.11
N ALA A 21 -11.00 3.45 -8.10
CA ALA A 21 -10.20 3.06 -9.26
C ALA A 21 -8.89 2.41 -8.83
N GLY A 22 -8.67 1.18 -9.27
CA GLY A 22 -7.44 0.45 -8.96
C GLY A 22 -6.19 1.16 -9.48
N SER A 23 -6.31 1.86 -10.61
CA SER A 23 -5.19 2.60 -11.20
C SER A 23 -4.65 3.71 -10.29
N ARG A 24 -5.40 4.11 -9.28
CA ARG A 24 -4.94 5.10 -8.30
C ARG A 24 -4.03 4.53 -7.23
N TYR A 25 -3.66 3.25 -7.34
CA TYR A 25 -2.76 2.61 -6.37
C TYR A 25 -1.43 3.37 -6.22
N ALA A 26 -0.95 4.00 -7.28
CA ALA A 26 0.29 4.76 -7.25
C ALA A 26 0.21 5.95 -6.29
N GLU A 27 -0.97 6.54 -6.11
CA GLU A 27 -1.17 7.63 -5.16
C GLU A 27 -1.01 7.13 -3.73
N ILE A 28 -1.56 5.93 -3.43
CA ILE A 28 -1.41 5.31 -2.12
C ILE A 28 0.06 4.98 -1.86
N TYR A 29 0.74 4.43 -2.85
CA TYR A 29 2.16 4.12 -2.73
C TYR A 29 2.98 5.37 -2.44
N LYS A 30 2.75 6.46 -3.17
CA LYS A 30 3.49 7.71 -2.98
C LYS A 30 3.37 8.26 -1.57
N LEU A 31 2.14 8.24 -1.02
CA LEU A 31 1.90 8.73 0.34
C LEU A 31 2.56 7.87 1.41
N ASN A 32 2.76 6.58 1.12
CA ASN A 32 3.23 5.63 2.11
C ASN A 32 4.57 4.99 1.75
N LYS A 33 5.28 5.59 0.81
CA LYS A 33 6.51 5.03 0.26
C LYS A 33 7.49 4.59 1.33
N ASP A 34 7.80 5.47 2.27
CA ASP A 34 8.78 5.17 3.31
C ASP A 34 8.36 3.97 4.16
N LEU A 35 7.10 3.93 4.58
CA LEU A 35 6.58 2.82 5.36
C LEU A 35 6.62 1.51 4.56
N ILE A 36 6.13 1.56 3.33
CA ILE A 36 6.04 0.37 2.48
C ILE A 36 7.42 -0.19 2.17
N GLU A 37 8.37 0.67 1.80
CA GLU A 37 9.73 0.24 1.48
C GLU A 37 10.46 -0.29 2.71
N GLU A 38 10.31 0.38 3.84
CA GLU A 38 10.95 -0.05 5.07
C GLU A 38 10.43 -1.42 5.52
N THR A 39 9.12 -1.62 5.45
CA THR A 39 8.51 -2.89 5.81
C THR A 39 8.98 -4.01 4.87
N ALA A 40 9.10 -3.71 3.58
CA ALA A 40 9.61 -4.68 2.61
C ALA A 40 11.03 -5.12 2.98
N LYS A 41 11.88 -4.17 3.37
CA LYS A 41 13.26 -4.49 3.80
C LYS A 41 13.27 -5.37 5.05
N LYS A 42 12.38 -5.11 5.99
CA LYS A 42 12.26 -5.93 7.20
C LYS A 42 11.88 -7.38 6.87
N HIS A 43 11.18 -7.59 5.76
CA HIS A 43 10.77 -8.92 5.32
C HIS A 43 11.74 -9.54 4.31
N GLY A 44 12.94 -8.99 4.19
CA GLY A 44 14.00 -9.55 3.35
C GLY A 44 13.90 -9.19 1.87
N LYS A 45 13.09 -8.22 1.51
CA LYS A 45 12.98 -7.75 0.13
C LYS A 45 13.90 -6.56 -0.10
N LYS A 46 14.42 -6.41 -1.31
CA LYS A 46 15.23 -5.24 -1.67
C LYS A 46 14.37 -3.98 -1.77
N SER A 47 13.13 -4.15 -2.23
CA SER A 47 12.16 -3.07 -2.30
C SER A 47 10.76 -3.68 -2.32
N SER A 48 9.73 -2.83 -2.24
CA SER A 48 8.35 -3.26 -2.33
C SER A 48 7.89 -3.44 -3.78
N ASP A 49 8.73 -3.16 -4.75
CA ASP A 49 8.36 -3.17 -6.17
C ASP A 49 7.15 -2.26 -6.42
N ASN A 50 7.31 -0.98 -6.07
CA ASN A 50 6.27 0.05 -6.20
C ASN A 50 4.98 -0.30 -5.46
N GLY A 51 5.12 -0.95 -4.30
CA GLY A 51 3.98 -1.31 -3.47
C GLY A 51 3.37 -2.66 -3.81
N HIS A 52 4.02 -3.45 -4.66
CA HIS A 52 3.56 -4.81 -4.95
C HIS A 52 3.59 -5.67 -3.67
N TRP A 53 4.64 -5.50 -2.87
CA TRP A 53 4.80 -6.24 -1.61
C TRP A 53 4.34 -5.37 -0.45
N ILE A 54 3.19 -5.72 0.13
CA ILE A 54 2.68 -5.10 1.36
C ILE A 54 2.28 -6.22 2.32
N TRP A 55 2.24 -5.91 3.61
CA TRP A 55 1.99 -6.91 4.64
C TRP A 55 0.84 -6.49 5.55
N ALA A 56 0.12 -7.48 6.05
CA ALA A 56 -0.97 -7.25 7.00
C ALA A 56 -0.45 -6.49 8.23
N GLY A 57 -1.24 -5.53 8.69
CA GLY A 57 -0.88 -4.71 9.84
C GLY A 57 -0.32 -3.35 9.48
N GLU A 58 0.11 -3.13 8.23
CA GLU A 58 0.54 -1.80 7.81
C GLU A 58 -0.65 -0.85 7.82
N VAL A 59 -0.46 0.34 8.39
CA VAL A 59 -1.50 1.37 8.39
C VAL A 59 -1.15 2.38 7.31
N LEU A 60 -1.93 2.39 6.23
CA LEU A 60 -1.69 3.23 5.08
C LEU A 60 -2.53 4.50 5.14
N THR A 61 -1.90 5.64 4.83
CA THR A 61 -2.63 6.89 4.67
C THR A 61 -3.23 6.91 3.27
N LEU A 62 -4.52 7.20 3.16
CA LEU A 62 -5.21 7.23 1.88
C LEU A 62 -5.31 8.67 1.36
N PRO A 63 -5.15 8.88 0.04
CA PRO A 63 -5.36 10.21 -0.55
C PRO A 63 -6.85 10.54 -0.56
N ALA A 64 -7.17 11.77 -0.88
CA ALA A 64 -8.55 12.20 -1.02
C ALA A 64 -9.21 11.42 -2.16
N LYS A 65 -10.44 11.02 -1.94
CA LYS A 65 -11.23 10.32 -2.93
C LYS A 65 -11.61 11.23 -4.10
#